data_002e2b2ce40d56a52c2bbe76ce8af382
#
_entry.id   002e2b2ce40d56a52c2bbe76ce8af382
#
_cell.length_a   1.000
_cell.length_b   1.000
_cell.length_c   1.000
_cell.angle_alpha   90.00
_cell.angle_beta   90.00
_cell.angle_gamma   90.00
#
_symmetry.space_group_name_H-M   'P 1'
#
loop_
_entity.id
_entity.type
_entity.pdbx_description
1 polymer ?
#
loop_
_entity_poly.entity_id
_entity_poly.type
_entity_poly.pdbx_seq_one_letter_code
_entity_poly.pdbx_strand_id
1 'polypeptide(L)'
;MEDAVRQPGAGQTRRRGAALEEAILRAAADELLESGYAALTMDKVAARAGTNKNAIYRRWPNRLALGIAAYRQLATTTPPPDTGSLREDALELLRRVNRHWSSSSGAILRELLAACGGAAEFLAQLPDQTGDAAAAPWLTLLGRAVARGEAAPEALHPRVATVALILLRNEFVVRGAPTAPDDVLIDIVDEVYLPLIRRRDPAAR
;
A
#
# COMPACT_ATOMS: atom_id res chain seq x y z
N MET A 1 9.72 -17.84 56.72
CA MET A 1 10.72 -17.28 55.81
C MET A 1 10.45 -17.92 54.47
N GLU A 2 9.61 -17.25 53.66
CA GLU A 2 9.04 -17.81 52.46
C GLU A 2 9.62 -17.03 51.28
N ASP A 3 10.50 -17.69 50.53
CA ASP A 3 11.17 -17.13 49.36
C ASP A 3 10.17 -17.08 48.17
N ALA A 4 9.66 -15.91 47.89
CA ALA A 4 8.85 -15.64 46.73
C ALA A 4 9.75 -15.59 45.46
N VAL A 5 9.82 -16.69 44.74
CA VAL A 5 10.43 -16.76 43.42
C VAL A 5 9.64 -15.87 42.44
N ARG A 6 10.17 -14.68 42.12
CA ARG A 6 9.69 -13.81 41.08
C ARG A 6 9.88 -14.47 39.70
N GLN A 7 8.80 -14.90 39.09
CA GLN A 7 8.80 -15.31 37.69
C GLN A 7 9.10 -14.08 36.80
N PRO A 8 10.04 -14.16 35.85
CA PRO A 8 10.28 -13.06 34.90
C PRO A 8 9.10 -12.94 33.96
N GLY A 9 8.44 -11.77 34.00
CA GLY A 9 7.15 -11.51 33.40
C GLY A 9 7.13 -11.73 31.89
N ALA A 10 6.09 -12.37 31.42
CA ALA A 10 5.71 -12.59 30.02
C ALA A 10 5.76 -11.32 29.14
N GLY A 11 5.65 -10.14 29.72
CA GLY A 11 5.73 -8.84 29.04
C GLY A 11 7.14 -8.48 28.54
N GLN A 12 8.20 -8.94 29.20
CA GLN A 12 9.57 -8.60 28.83
C GLN A 12 10.07 -9.44 27.66
N THR A 13 9.65 -10.70 27.58
CA THR A 13 9.95 -11.61 26.44
C THR A 13 9.18 -11.18 25.18
N ARG A 14 7.95 -10.70 25.33
CA ARG A 14 7.11 -10.20 24.23
C ARG A 14 7.68 -8.89 23.63
N ARG A 15 8.18 -7.96 24.44
CA ARG A 15 8.87 -6.74 23.98
C ARG A 15 10.17 -7.04 23.25
N ARG A 16 10.97 -8.02 23.70
CA ARG A 16 12.18 -8.47 23.00
C ARG A 16 11.87 -9.10 21.65
N GLY A 17 10.77 -9.85 21.54
CA GLY A 17 10.27 -10.41 20.29
C GLY A 17 9.86 -9.35 19.27
N ALA A 18 9.11 -8.32 19.70
CA ALA A 18 8.68 -7.22 18.85
C ALA A 18 9.85 -6.34 18.39
N ALA A 19 10.79 -6.01 19.28
CA ALA A 19 11.98 -5.24 18.92
C ALA A 19 12.86 -5.97 17.88
N LEU A 20 13.01 -7.30 18.00
CA LEU A 20 13.74 -8.09 17.01
C LEU A 20 13.00 -8.14 15.67
N GLU A 21 11.69 -8.27 15.69
CA GLU A 21 10.85 -8.24 14.48
C GLU A 21 10.99 -6.91 13.74
N GLU A 22 10.89 -5.79 14.47
CA GLU A 22 11.11 -4.46 13.92
C GLU A 22 12.51 -4.29 13.33
N ALA A 23 13.55 -4.79 14.02
CA ALA A 23 14.93 -4.74 13.53
C ALA A 23 15.12 -5.56 12.24
N ILE A 24 14.49 -6.73 12.13
CA ILE A 24 14.54 -7.57 10.93
C ILE A 24 13.81 -6.88 9.78
N LEU A 25 12.61 -6.33 10.02
CA LEU A 25 11.83 -5.65 8.97
C LEU A 25 12.54 -4.38 8.49
N ARG A 26 13.13 -3.61 9.38
CA ARG A 26 13.94 -2.43 9.03
C ARG A 26 15.15 -2.84 8.17
N ALA A 27 15.91 -3.85 8.58
CA ALA A 27 17.05 -4.37 7.82
C ALA A 27 16.63 -4.86 6.42
N ALA A 28 15.49 -5.53 6.32
CA ALA A 28 14.95 -5.99 5.03
C ALA A 28 14.46 -4.82 4.16
N ALA A 29 13.85 -3.78 4.75
CA ALA A 29 13.45 -2.57 4.05
C ALA A 29 14.66 -1.80 3.48
N ASP A 30 15.72 -1.67 4.26
CA ASP A 30 16.98 -1.06 3.82
C ASP A 30 17.60 -1.84 2.64
N GLU A 31 17.65 -3.18 2.72
CA GLU A 31 18.14 -4.02 1.61
C GLU A 31 17.27 -3.87 0.35
N LEU A 32 15.95 -3.78 0.50
CA LEU A 32 15.03 -3.54 -0.63
C LEU A 32 15.32 -2.20 -1.30
N LEU A 33 15.52 -1.14 -0.53
CA LEU A 33 15.79 0.21 -1.07
C LEU A 33 17.17 0.30 -1.72
N GLU A 34 18.18 -0.35 -1.14
CA GLU A 34 19.55 -0.29 -1.65
C GLU A 34 19.78 -1.16 -2.89
N SER A 35 19.15 -2.34 -2.95
CA SER A 35 19.52 -3.39 -3.90
C SER A 35 18.34 -4.03 -4.65
N GLY A 36 17.10 -3.66 -4.35
CA GLY A 36 15.89 -4.25 -4.91
C GLY A 36 15.56 -5.64 -4.33
N TYR A 37 14.40 -6.16 -4.72
CA TYR A 37 13.97 -7.47 -4.24
C TYR A 37 14.82 -8.62 -4.79
N ALA A 38 15.32 -8.52 -6.02
CA ALA A 38 16.12 -9.56 -6.64
C ALA A 38 17.39 -9.90 -5.80
N ALA A 39 18.00 -8.89 -5.20
CA ALA A 39 19.23 -9.02 -4.40
C ALA A 39 18.98 -9.26 -2.90
N LEU A 40 17.72 -9.23 -2.43
CA LEU A 40 17.36 -9.51 -1.05
C LEU A 40 17.66 -10.98 -0.71
N THR A 41 18.39 -11.23 0.38
CA THR A 41 18.64 -12.59 0.89
C THR A 41 18.47 -12.65 2.40
N MET A 42 18.07 -13.82 2.91
CA MET A 42 17.95 -14.04 4.36
C MET A 42 19.30 -13.85 5.10
N ASP A 43 20.43 -14.10 4.42
CA ASP A 43 21.76 -13.90 4.99
C ASP A 43 22.08 -12.42 5.21
N LYS A 44 21.86 -11.59 4.21
CA LYS A 44 22.10 -10.15 4.29
C LYS A 44 21.24 -9.52 5.38
N VAL A 45 19.94 -9.87 5.40
CA VAL A 45 19.02 -9.36 6.41
C VAL A 45 19.42 -9.81 7.81
N ALA A 46 19.81 -11.10 8.00
CA ALA A 46 20.27 -11.60 9.29
C ALA A 46 21.51 -10.86 9.79
N ALA A 47 22.49 -10.67 8.91
CA ALA A 47 23.71 -9.92 9.22
C ALA A 47 23.41 -8.46 9.62
N ARG A 48 22.58 -7.75 8.82
CA ARG A 48 22.21 -6.34 9.07
C ARG A 48 21.38 -6.17 10.34
N ALA A 49 20.47 -7.12 10.62
CA ALA A 49 19.63 -7.09 11.83
C ALA A 49 20.34 -7.60 13.09
N GLY A 50 21.59 -8.05 13.01
CA GLY A 50 22.34 -8.62 14.13
C GLY A 50 21.70 -9.90 14.70
N THR A 51 21.14 -10.76 13.83
CA THR A 51 20.44 -11.99 14.22
C THR A 51 20.86 -13.17 13.36
N ASN A 52 20.21 -14.31 13.52
CA ASN A 52 20.43 -15.50 12.70
C ASN A 52 19.23 -15.82 11.81
N LYS A 53 19.45 -16.59 10.73
CA LYS A 53 18.40 -16.96 9.77
C LYS A 53 17.22 -17.69 10.43
N ASN A 54 17.46 -18.51 11.45
CA ASN A 54 16.39 -19.26 12.12
C ASN A 54 15.40 -18.33 12.81
N ALA A 55 15.85 -17.19 13.34
CA ALA A 55 14.98 -16.17 13.91
C ALA A 55 14.07 -15.50 12.86
N ILE A 56 14.57 -15.36 11.63
CA ILE A 56 13.80 -14.82 10.49
C ILE A 56 12.80 -15.87 10.01
N TYR A 57 13.25 -17.11 9.72
CA TYR A 57 12.37 -18.16 9.18
C TYR A 57 11.22 -18.54 10.12
N ARG A 58 11.36 -18.35 11.43
CA ARG A 58 10.25 -18.56 12.38
C ARG A 58 9.07 -17.60 12.18
N ARG A 59 9.30 -16.44 11.52
CA ARG A 59 8.29 -15.40 11.30
C ARG A 59 7.87 -15.32 9.84
N TRP A 60 8.81 -15.40 8.95
CA TRP A 60 8.61 -15.31 7.50
C TRP A 60 9.17 -16.59 6.85
N PRO A 61 8.31 -17.47 6.33
CA PRO A 61 8.69 -18.80 5.85
C PRO A 61 9.62 -18.76 4.63
N ASN A 62 9.62 -17.64 3.89
CA ASN A 62 10.43 -17.46 2.70
C ASN A 62 10.80 -15.99 2.48
N ARG A 63 11.68 -15.76 1.50
CA ARG A 63 12.15 -14.44 1.10
C ARG A 63 11.01 -13.50 0.66
N LEU A 64 10.01 -14.05 -0.03
CA LEU A 64 8.89 -13.28 -0.53
C LEU A 64 8.03 -12.73 0.61
N ALA A 65 7.67 -13.57 1.58
CA ALA A 65 6.92 -13.16 2.75
C ALA A 65 7.65 -12.06 3.55
N LEU A 66 8.98 -12.19 3.72
CA LEU A 66 9.80 -11.16 4.34
C LEU A 66 9.81 -9.85 3.51
N GLY A 67 9.98 -9.96 2.18
CA GLY A 67 10.00 -8.80 1.27
C GLY A 67 8.68 -8.03 1.29
N ILE A 68 7.54 -8.72 1.26
CA ILE A 68 6.21 -8.12 1.37
C ILE A 68 6.03 -7.41 2.71
N ALA A 69 6.41 -8.06 3.82
CA ALA A 69 6.30 -7.48 5.16
C ALA A 69 7.19 -6.23 5.31
N ALA A 70 8.41 -6.26 4.77
CA ALA A 70 9.33 -5.13 4.77
C ALA A 70 8.83 -3.97 3.88
N TYR A 71 8.30 -4.28 2.69
CA TYR A 71 7.71 -3.28 1.80
C TYR A 71 6.57 -2.51 2.46
N ARG A 72 5.74 -3.19 3.27
CA ARG A 72 4.67 -2.51 4.02
C ARG A 72 5.19 -1.44 4.98
N GLN A 73 6.40 -1.57 5.53
CA GLN A 73 7.01 -0.53 6.35
C GLN A 73 7.47 0.70 5.55
N LEU A 74 7.74 0.52 4.26
CA LEU A 74 8.08 1.62 3.37
C LEU A 74 6.85 2.45 2.95
N ALA A 75 5.65 1.90 3.08
CA ALA A 75 4.42 2.58 2.78
C ALA A 75 4.13 3.66 3.84
N THR A 76 4.38 4.91 3.51
CA THR A 76 3.99 6.05 4.33
C THR A 76 2.48 6.23 4.26
N THR A 77 1.81 6.13 5.41
CA THR A 77 0.38 6.42 5.52
C THR A 77 0.18 7.94 5.55
N THR A 78 0.01 8.54 4.38
CA THR A 78 -0.33 9.96 4.27
C THR A 78 -1.86 10.08 4.24
N PRO A 79 -2.47 10.97 5.04
CA PRO A 79 -3.91 11.18 5.00
C PRO A 79 -4.39 11.52 3.59
N PRO A 80 -5.60 11.08 3.20
CA PRO A 80 -6.20 11.51 1.92
C PRO A 80 -6.27 13.03 1.82
N PRO A 81 -6.08 13.61 0.61
CA PRO A 81 -6.20 15.04 0.39
C PRO A 81 -7.56 15.58 0.86
N ASP A 82 -7.59 16.85 1.29
CA ASP A 82 -8.80 17.57 1.71
C ASP A 82 -8.67 19.04 1.32
N THR A 83 -8.79 19.29 0.02
CA THR A 83 -8.66 20.64 -0.57
C THR A 83 -9.97 21.42 -0.57
N GLY A 84 -11.07 20.74 -0.26
CA GLY A 84 -12.43 21.30 -0.36
C GLY A 84 -13.08 21.07 -1.73
N SER A 85 -12.38 20.43 -2.68
CA SER A 85 -12.88 20.11 -4.02
C SER A 85 -12.60 18.65 -4.36
N LEU A 86 -13.64 17.92 -4.77
CA LEU A 86 -13.48 16.51 -5.17
C LEU A 86 -12.49 16.35 -6.34
N ARG A 87 -12.52 17.28 -7.30
CA ARG A 87 -11.62 17.26 -8.44
C ARG A 87 -10.16 17.34 -7.99
N GLU A 88 -9.84 18.34 -7.17
CA GLU A 88 -8.47 18.57 -6.70
C GLU A 88 -8.00 17.44 -5.75
N ASP A 89 -8.91 16.95 -4.91
CA ASP A 89 -8.63 15.80 -4.03
C ASP A 89 -8.30 14.55 -4.86
N ALA A 90 -9.07 14.24 -5.89
CA ALA A 90 -8.86 13.09 -6.77
C ALA A 90 -7.55 13.20 -7.57
N LEU A 91 -7.27 14.38 -8.15
CA LEU A 91 -6.03 14.66 -8.86
C LEU A 91 -4.81 14.51 -7.95
N GLU A 92 -4.84 15.14 -6.77
CA GLU A 92 -3.71 15.04 -5.84
C GLU A 92 -3.49 13.61 -5.36
N LEU A 93 -4.56 12.84 -5.12
CA LEU A 93 -4.43 11.43 -4.75
C LEU A 93 -3.83 10.61 -5.89
N LEU A 94 -4.27 10.80 -7.14
CA LEU A 94 -3.66 10.16 -8.32
C LEU A 94 -2.20 10.56 -8.49
N ARG A 95 -1.85 11.83 -8.34
CA ARG A 95 -0.47 12.32 -8.42
C ARG A 95 0.41 11.67 -7.35
N ARG A 96 -0.08 11.50 -6.11
CA ARG A 96 0.64 10.78 -5.04
C ARG A 96 0.89 9.33 -5.42
N VAL A 97 -0.11 8.63 -5.93
CA VAL A 97 0.03 7.24 -6.40
C VAL A 97 1.00 7.15 -7.57
N ASN A 98 0.90 8.05 -8.56
CA ASN A 98 1.78 8.12 -9.71
C ASN A 98 3.26 8.31 -9.28
N ARG A 99 3.53 9.28 -8.40
CA ARG A 99 4.87 9.49 -7.83
C ARG A 99 5.38 8.26 -7.09
N HIS A 100 4.53 7.62 -6.29
CA HIS A 100 4.91 6.40 -5.56
C HIS A 100 5.28 5.26 -6.51
N TRP A 101 4.44 5.00 -7.53
CA TRP A 101 4.69 3.92 -8.49
C TRP A 101 5.89 4.20 -9.41
N SER A 102 6.20 5.46 -9.65
CA SER A 102 7.38 5.89 -10.43
C SER A 102 8.68 5.90 -9.60
N SER A 103 8.59 5.74 -8.28
CA SER A 103 9.74 5.74 -7.37
C SER A 103 10.44 4.38 -7.28
N SER A 104 11.58 4.34 -6.58
CA SER A 104 12.26 3.10 -6.22
C SER A 104 11.35 2.14 -5.46
N SER A 105 10.48 2.64 -4.57
CA SER A 105 9.49 1.82 -3.86
C SER A 105 8.49 1.17 -4.83
N GLY A 106 8.06 1.90 -5.87
CA GLY A 106 7.22 1.34 -6.93
C GLY A 106 7.93 0.26 -7.76
N ALA A 107 9.23 0.40 -8.00
CA ALA A 107 10.04 -0.64 -8.65
C ALA A 107 10.07 -1.93 -7.79
N ILE A 108 10.31 -1.80 -6.49
CA ILE A 108 10.27 -2.92 -5.54
C ILE A 108 8.90 -3.60 -5.55
N LEU A 109 7.80 -2.81 -5.57
CA LEU A 109 6.45 -3.36 -5.66
C LEU A 109 6.26 -4.21 -6.92
N ARG A 110 6.72 -3.73 -8.08
CA ARG A 110 6.63 -4.50 -9.35
C ARG A 110 7.42 -5.79 -9.29
N GLU A 111 8.62 -5.78 -8.70
CA GLU A 111 9.42 -7.00 -8.51
C GLU A 111 8.72 -8.00 -7.57
N LEU A 112 8.13 -7.52 -6.47
CA LEU A 112 7.37 -8.36 -5.55
C LEU A 112 6.11 -8.95 -6.22
N LEU A 113 5.36 -8.14 -6.97
CA LEU A 113 4.19 -8.60 -7.73
C LEU A 113 4.57 -9.68 -8.75
N ALA A 114 5.66 -9.48 -9.48
CA ALA A 114 6.17 -10.49 -10.43
C ALA A 114 6.59 -11.77 -9.71
N ALA A 115 7.25 -11.68 -8.56
CA ALA A 115 7.67 -12.83 -7.76
C ALA A 115 6.51 -13.60 -7.13
N CYS A 116 5.36 -12.94 -6.90
CA CYS A 116 4.13 -13.57 -6.40
C CYS A 116 3.35 -14.33 -7.48
N GLY A 117 3.62 -14.10 -8.76
CA GLY A 117 2.75 -14.60 -9.84
C GLY A 117 1.58 -13.66 -10.17
N GLY A 118 1.53 -12.48 -9.56
CA GLY A 118 0.55 -11.46 -9.86
C GLY A 118 -0.04 -10.74 -8.63
N ALA A 119 -0.98 -9.85 -8.90
CA ALA A 119 -1.57 -9.00 -7.86
C ALA A 119 -2.49 -9.78 -6.89
N ALA A 120 -3.20 -10.79 -7.39
CA ALA A 120 -4.12 -11.58 -6.56
C ALA A 120 -3.35 -12.37 -5.49
N GLU A 121 -2.29 -13.05 -5.88
CA GLU A 121 -1.42 -13.81 -4.98
C GLU A 121 -0.66 -12.90 -4.02
N PHE A 122 -0.27 -11.71 -4.47
CA PHE A 122 0.34 -10.69 -3.61
C PHE A 122 -0.65 -10.23 -2.53
N LEU A 123 -1.88 -9.89 -2.91
CA LEU A 123 -2.93 -9.47 -1.97
C LEU A 123 -3.29 -10.57 -0.98
N ALA A 124 -3.30 -11.83 -1.41
CA ALA A 124 -3.56 -12.97 -0.52
C ALA A 124 -2.51 -13.15 0.59
N GLN A 125 -1.31 -12.59 0.41
CA GLN A 125 -0.24 -12.62 1.42
C GLN A 125 -0.27 -11.41 2.38
N LEU A 126 -1.25 -10.51 2.23
CA LEU A 126 -1.43 -9.36 3.12
C LEU A 126 -2.52 -9.68 4.14
N PRO A 127 -2.20 -10.05 5.40
CA PRO A 127 -3.16 -10.63 6.36
C PRO A 127 -4.33 -9.71 6.74
N ASP A 128 -4.21 -8.40 6.53
CA ASP A 128 -5.24 -7.42 6.94
C ASP A 128 -5.83 -6.62 5.76
N GLN A 129 -5.56 -7.04 4.52
CA GLN A 129 -6.03 -6.35 3.35
C GLN A 129 -7.16 -7.15 2.69
N THR A 130 -8.37 -7.03 3.21
CA THR A 130 -9.54 -7.17 2.34
C THR A 130 -9.34 -6.24 1.14
N GLY A 131 -9.82 -6.61 -0.05
CA GLY A 131 -9.62 -5.84 -1.30
C GLY A 131 -10.04 -4.35 -1.23
N ASP A 132 -10.51 -3.90 -0.07
CA ASP A 132 -10.99 -2.56 0.24
C ASP A 132 -9.89 -1.59 0.74
N ALA A 133 -8.69 -2.07 1.09
CA ALA A 133 -7.64 -1.16 1.60
C ALA A 133 -7.18 -0.14 0.54
N ALA A 134 -7.15 -0.54 -0.73
CA ALA A 134 -6.89 0.40 -1.83
C ALA A 134 -8.05 1.38 -2.06
N ALA A 135 -9.28 1.00 -1.66
CA ALA A 135 -10.46 1.84 -1.78
C ALA A 135 -10.60 2.85 -0.63
N ALA A 136 -10.04 2.57 0.55
CA ALA A 136 -10.25 3.39 1.74
C ALA A 136 -9.94 4.89 1.56
N PRO A 137 -8.80 5.32 0.97
CA PRO A 137 -8.54 6.72 0.70
C PRO A 137 -9.58 7.35 -0.23
N TRP A 138 -9.97 6.63 -1.28
CA TRP A 138 -10.96 7.08 -2.27
C TRP A 138 -12.36 7.18 -1.68
N LEU A 139 -12.76 6.22 -0.86
CA LEU A 139 -14.04 6.26 -0.13
C LEU A 139 -14.08 7.44 0.85
N THR A 140 -12.95 7.78 1.48
CA THR A 140 -12.85 8.96 2.33
C THR A 140 -13.07 10.25 1.53
N LEU A 141 -12.44 10.40 0.34
CA LEU A 141 -12.68 11.53 -0.55
C LEU A 141 -14.15 11.61 -0.95
N LEU A 142 -14.71 10.50 -1.44
CA LEU A 142 -16.11 10.45 -1.88
C LEU A 142 -17.10 10.75 -0.75
N GLY A 143 -16.85 10.28 0.46
CA GLY A 143 -17.68 10.59 1.62
C GLY A 143 -17.75 12.10 1.90
N ARG A 144 -16.62 12.79 1.83
CA ARG A 144 -16.56 14.27 1.94
C ARG A 144 -17.26 14.95 0.77
N ALA A 145 -17.06 14.44 -0.45
CA ALA A 145 -17.71 14.99 -1.64
C ALA A 145 -19.23 14.83 -1.61
N VAL A 146 -19.74 13.70 -1.13
CA VAL A 146 -21.17 13.49 -0.91
C VAL A 146 -21.71 14.47 0.12
N ALA A 147 -21.00 14.69 1.22
CA ALA A 147 -21.39 15.66 2.25
C ALA A 147 -21.44 17.10 1.72
N ARG A 148 -20.61 17.45 0.72
CA ARG A 148 -20.63 18.75 0.03
C ARG A 148 -21.59 18.82 -1.15
N GLY A 149 -22.26 17.73 -1.53
CA GLY A 149 -23.16 17.66 -2.69
C GLY A 149 -22.45 17.56 -4.05
N GLU A 150 -21.13 17.28 -4.07
CA GLU A 150 -20.33 17.15 -5.30
C GLU A 150 -20.43 15.74 -5.93
N ALA A 151 -20.82 14.73 -5.15
CA ALA A 151 -20.97 13.35 -5.60
C ALA A 151 -22.31 12.77 -5.15
N ALA A 152 -22.82 11.78 -5.92
CA ALA A 152 -24.01 11.04 -5.55
C ALA A 152 -23.71 10.06 -4.41
N PRO A 153 -24.63 9.84 -3.46
CA PRO A 153 -24.46 8.84 -2.39
C PRO A 153 -24.16 7.44 -2.92
N GLU A 154 -24.69 7.08 -4.08
CA GLU A 154 -24.51 5.78 -4.76
C GLU A 154 -23.06 5.58 -5.26
N ALA A 155 -22.28 6.66 -5.33
CA ALA A 155 -20.85 6.60 -5.66
C ALA A 155 -20.02 6.02 -4.51
N LEU A 156 -20.54 5.93 -3.28
CA LEU A 156 -19.87 5.33 -2.13
C LEU A 156 -19.83 3.79 -2.23
N HIS A 157 -19.23 3.32 -3.30
CA HIS A 157 -19.03 1.90 -3.56
C HIS A 157 -17.55 1.63 -3.90
N PRO A 158 -16.89 0.62 -3.31
CA PRO A 158 -15.45 0.39 -3.50
C PRO A 158 -15.01 0.30 -4.97
N ARG A 159 -15.81 -0.34 -5.83
CA ARG A 159 -15.50 -0.44 -7.27
C ARG A 159 -15.59 0.90 -8.00
N VAL A 160 -16.54 1.75 -7.65
CA VAL A 160 -16.66 3.10 -8.20
C VAL A 160 -15.50 3.96 -7.70
N ALA A 161 -15.25 3.92 -6.41
CA ALA A 161 -14.19 4.67 -5.75
C ALA A 161 -12.82 4.43 -6.41
N THR A 162 -12.51 3.19 -6.79
CA THR A 162 -11.18 2.81 -7.30
C THR A 162 -11.02 2.92 -8.82
N VAL A 163 -12.03 3.37 -9.59
CA VAL A 163 -11.94 3.44 -11.06
C VAL A 163 -10.74 4.26 -11.51
N ALA A 164 -10.53 5.46 -10.96
CA ALA A 164 -9.38 6.30 -11.31
C ALA A 164 -8.03 5.61 -11.03
N LEU A 165 -7.91 4.91 -9.91
CA LEU A 165 -6.72 4.12 -9.55
C LEU A 165 -6.49 2.96 -10.53
N ILE A 166 -7.56 2.29 -10.97
CA ILE A 166 -7.49 1.18 -11.94
C ILE A 166 -7.01 1.68 -13.30
N LEU A 167 -7.49 2.83 -13.77
CA LEU A 167 -7.07 3.45 -15.02
C LEU A 167 -5.61 3.88 -14.95
N LEU A 168 -5.18 4.50 -13.86
CA LEU A 168 -3.76 4.82 -13.67
C LEU A 168 -2.90 3.56 -13.67
N ARG A 169 -3.33 2.47 -13.01
CA ARG A 169 -2.60 1.21 -13.03
C ARG A 169 -2.45 0.64 -14.44
N ASN A 170 -3.44 0.85 -15.32
CA ASN A 170 -3.36 0.42 -16.71
C ASN A 170 -2.18 1.08 -17.45
N GLU A 171 -1.86 2.34 -17.18
CA GLU A 171 -0.69 3.02 -17.76
C GLU A 171 0.61 2.29 -17.42
N PHE A 172 0.76 1.88 -16.16
CA PHE A 172 1.96 1.19 -15.68
C PHE A 172 2.05 -0.28 -16.12
N VAL A 173 0.94 -1.02 -16.02
CA VAL A 173 0.97 -2.48 -16.19
C VAL A 173 0.77 -2.89 -17.64
N VAL A 174 -0.17 -2.26 -18.34
CA VAL A 174 -0.52 -2.65 -19.72
C VAL A 174 0.29 -1.85 -20.73
N ARG A 175 0.43 -0.53 -20.54
CA ARG A 175 1.20 0.32 -21.44
C ARG A 175 2.70 0.36 -21.11
N GLY A 176 3.10 -0.16 -19.93
CA GLY A 176 4.50 -0.21 -19.53
C GLY A 176 5.14 1.16 -19.26
N ALA A 177 4.33 2.20 -19.06
CA ALA A 177 4.83 3.54 -18.84
C ALA A 177 5.59 3.61 -17.49
N PRO A 178 6.77 4.23 -17.42
CA PRO A 178 7.49 4.41 -16.15
C PRO A 178 6.81 5.41 -15.22
N THR A 179 6.03 6.32 -15.80
CA THR A 179 5.20 7.34 -15.13
C THR A 179 4.07 7.73 -16.06
N ALA A 180 2.92 8.12 -15.52
CA ALA A 180 1.86 8.73 -16.30
C ALA A 180 2.06 10.25 -16.36
N PRO A 181 2.00 10.89 -17.56
CA PRO A 181 1.99 12.34 -17.68
C PRO A 181 0.79 12.99 -16.97
N ASP A 182 0.90 14.26 -16.56
CA ASP A 182 -0.13 14.93 -15.76
C ASP A 182 -1.44 15.13 -16.55
N ASP A 183 -1.37 15.32 -17.87
CA ASP A 183 -2.55 15.38 -18.76
C ASP A 183 -3.36 14.08 -18.73
N VAL A 184 -2.69 12.93 -18.70
CA VAL A 184 -3.37 11.63 -18.53
C VAL A 184 -4.09 11.54 -17.19
N LEU A 185 -3.49 12.07 -16.11
CA LEU A 185 -4.14 12.10 -14.80
C LEU A 185 -5.37 13.01 -14.81
N ILE A 186 -5.28 14.15 -15.48
CA ILE A 186 -6.38 15.09 -15.67
C ILE A 186 -7.50 14.42 -16.47
N ASP A 187 -7.19 13.78 -17.59
CA ASP A 187 -8.17 13.07 -18.43
C ASP A 187 -8.89 11.97 -17.64
N ILE A 188 -8.15 11.17 -16.85
CA ILE A 188 -8.75 10.16 -15.99
C ILE A 188 -9.76 10.77 -15.02
N VAL A 189 -9.45 11.92 -14.43
CA VAL A 189 -10.33 12.56 -13.46
C VAL A 189 -11.49 13.26 -14.17
N ASP A 190 -11.22 14.11 -15.15
CA ASP A 190 -12.22 14.99 -15.73
C ASP A 190 -13.16 14.26 -16.69
N GLU A 191 -12.62 13.35 -17.54
CA GLU A 191 -13.41 12.69 -18.58
C GLU A 191 -14.04 11.37 -18.11
N VAL A 192 -13.50 10.74 -17.04
CA VAL A 192 -14.00 9.44 -16.61
C VAL A 192 -14.53 9.48 -15.17
N TYR A 193 -13.70 9.88 -14.21
CA TYR A 193 -14.02 9.72 -12.80
C TYR A 193 -15.15 10.67 -12.36
N LEU A 194 -15.04 11.95 -12.64
CA LEU A 194 -16.06 12.94 -12.27
C LEU A 194 -17.42 12.69 -12.94
N PRO A 195 -17.51 12.39 -14.25
CA PRO A 195 -18.78 12.02 -14.87
C PRO A 195 -19.42 10.77 -14.26
N LEU A 196 -18.60 9.77 -13.86
CA LEU A 196 -19.09 8.54 -13.25
C LEU A 196 -19.75 8.78 -11.88
N ILE A 197 -19.19 9.66 -11.05
CA ILE A 197 -19.59 9.86 -9.66
C ILE A 197 -20.58 11.01 -9.46
N ARG A 198 -20.74 11.90 -10.46
CA ARG A 198 -21.78 12.94 -10.44
C ARG A 198 -23.15 12.29 -10.64
N ARG A 199 -24.16 12.86 -9.98
CA ARG A 199 -25.53 12.42 -10.18
C ARG A 199 -25.90 12.53 -11.65
N ARG A 200 -26.30 11.44 -12.29
CA ARG A 200 -27.02 11.51 -13.57
C ARG A 200 -28.36 12.19 -13.28
N ASP A 201 -28.60 13.33 -13.89
CA ASP A 201 -29.91 13.95 -13.86
C ASP A 201 -30.89 13.00 -14.56
N PRO A 202 -31.90 12.42 -13.86
CA PRO A 202 -32.87 11.52 -14.48
C PRO A 202 -33.75 12.22 -15.53
N ALA A 203 -33.74 13.56 -15.61
CA ALA A 203 -34.49 14.36 -16.59
C ALA A 203 -33.75 14.58 -17.92
N ALA A 204 -32.51 14.09 -18.09
CA ALA A 204 -31.72 14.22 -19.31
C ALA A 204 -31.88 13.03 -20.29
N ARG A 205 -33.06 12.38 -20.31
CA ARG A 205 -33.45 11.37 -21.32
C ARG A 205 -34.53 11.89 -22.23
#